data_07b47905fb4703fb6990b918a0ceadee
#
_entry.id   07b47905fb4703fb6990b918a0ceadee
#
_cell.length_a   1.000
_cell.length_b   1.000
_cell.length_c   1.000
_cell.angle_alpha   90.00
_cell.angle_beta   90.00
_cell.angle_gamma   90.00
#
_symmetry.space_group_name_H-M   'P 1'
#
loop_
_entity.id
_entity.type
_entity.pdbx_description
1 polymer ?
#
loop_
_entity_poly.entity_id
_entity_poly.type
_entity_poly.pdbx_seq_one_letter_code
_entity_poly.pdbx_strand_id
1 'polypeptide(L)'
;MNCDPMKTTRKPAFAALRRRRQSIIVPASVCAVAFTTTIARAAGPLRCSLILPSLALAFLLLASPGQAQDIEPRRWSHLPIGANFGAAAYAYTTGDIYLEPELRIENAQFDLQTIAVKYIRSFELFGKSARVDLSQPYQLGHWSGTLDGVPAKVERDGFADTSVRFAMNLFGAPPLAGKEFAAYRAKADHETIVGAGLVLQLPTGQYFDDKLINLGNNRLAIRPQLGAVHNFGKWSGELTTQAWFFTDNDDFFNGKRLEQEPVGGVDAHLIYTFRPGLWLAGSFGYAGGGVTTVNGVESDNCQSNLGFGLGLGIPINRAIGVKIGYIGTRTQARTGLDADTFTAAFSVAW
;
A
#
# COMPACT_ATOMS: atom_id res chain seq x y z
N MET A 1 10.10 18.51 -9.55
CA MET A 1 10.87 17.38 -9.01
C MET A 1 11.00 16.33 -10.09
N ASN A 2 12.19 16.15 -10.65
CA ASN A 2 12.45 15.18 -11.72
C ASN A 2 13.18 13.99 -11.10
N CYS A 3 12.43 12.93 -10.78
CA CYS A 3 13.03 11.61 -10.66
C CYS A 3 13.40 11.18 -12.08
N ASP A 4 14.68 11.12 -12.39
CA ASP A 4 15.15 10.81 -13.74
C ASP A 4 14.75 9.37 -14.11
N PRO A 5 13.90 9.14 -15.12
CA PRO A 5 13.52 7.79 -15.51
C PRO A 5 14.74 7.10 -16.13
N MET A 6 15.14 5.99 -15.55
CA MET A 6 16.28 5.18 -15.95
C MET A 6 16.38 4.93 -17.45
N LYS A 7 17.55 5.15 -18.01
CA LYS A 7 17.98 4.56 -19.28
C LYS A 7 18.01 3.04 -19.13
N THR A 8 16.98 2.41 -19.64
CA THR A 8 16.83 0.95 -19.65
C THR A 8 17.85 0.30 -20.58
N THR A 9 18.85 -0.36 -20.02
CA THR A 9 19.53 -1.47 -20.70
C THR A 9 19.16 -2.79 -20.01
N ARG A 10 17.91 -3.19 -20.11
CA ARG A 10 17.54 -4.58 -19.86
C ARG A 10 17.70 -5.37 -21.15
N LYS A 11 18.72 -6.22 -21.22
CA LYS A 11 18.76 -7.31 -22.20
C LYS A 11 17.70 -8.35 -21.80
N PRO A 12 16.87 -8.85 -22.75
CA PRO A 12 15.91 -9.89 -22.45
C PRO A 12 16.63 -11.23 -22.31
N ALA A 13 16.60 -11.85 -21.14
CA ALA A 13 16.99 -13.22 -20.94
C ALA A 13 15.76 -14.12 -21.11
N PHE A 14 15.42 -14.44 -22.36
CA PHE A 14 14.64 -15.63 -22.67
C PHE A 14 15.64 -16.76 -23.05
N ALA A 15 15.77 -17.77 -22.20
CA ALA A 15 16.20 -19.10 -22.63
C ALA A 15 15.94 -20.16 -21.55
N ALA A 16 14.91 -20.96 -21.84
CA ALA A 16 14.95 -22.41 -21.83
C ALA A 16 15.08 -23.19 -20.53
N LEU A 17 13.92 -23.68 -20.11
CA LEU A 17 13.77 -24.94 -19.36
C LEU A 17 14.56 -26.09 -20.04
N ARG A 18 15.42 -26.78 -19.32
CA ARG A 18 15.65 -28.19 -19.51
C ARG A 18 15.89 -28.93 -18.19
N ARG A 19 14.95 -29.82 -17.90
CA ARG A 19 15.03 -30.84 -16.84
C ARG A 19 16.24 -31.74 -17.06
N ARG A 20 16.98 -32.06 -15.98
CA ARG A 20 17.56 -33.40 -15.77
C ARG A 20 17.58 -33.72 -14.28
N ARG A 21 16.82 -34.75 -13.94
CA ARG A 21 16.97 -35.53 -12.70
C ARG A 21 18.24 -36.36 -12.83
N GLN A 22 19.06 -36.40 -11.79
CA GLN A 22 19.86 -37.60 -11.47
C GLN A 22 20.08 -37.65 -9.96
N SER A 23 19.57 -38.72 -9.39
CA SER A 23 19.79 -39.18 -8.03
C SER A 23 21.17 -39.84 -7.95
N ILE A 24 21.95 -39.61 -6.90
CA ILE A 24 22.99 -40.56 -6.40
C ILE A 24 23.15 -40.35 -4.88
N ILE A 25 22.86 -41.32 -4.17
CA ILE A 25 23.16 -42.11 -2.98
C ILE A 25 24.43 -41.67 -2.21
N VAL A 26 24.22 -41.60 -0.87
CA VAL A 26 25.13 -41.49 0.27
C VAL A 26 26.19 -42.62 0.31
N PRO A 27 27.39 -42.45 0.94
CA PRO A 27 27.48 -42.96 2.29
C PRO A 27 28.23 -42.09 3.32
N ALA A 28 27.84 -42.32 4.56
CA ALA A 28 28.47 -41.85 5.77
C ALA A 28 29.84 -42.49 6.02
N SER A 29 30.77 -41.78 6.62
CA SER A 29 31.81 -42.35 7.48
C SER A 29 32.32 -41.31 8.50
N VAL A 30 32.29 -41.78 9.72
CA VAL A 30 32.77 -41.23 10.99
C VAL A 30 34.31 -41.09 10.95
N CYS A 31 34.85 -40.00 11.49
CA CYS A 31 36.07 -40.06 12.32
C CYS A 31 36.17 -38.80 13.22
N ALA A 32 36.13 -39.09 14.51
CA ALA A 32 36.47 -38.17 15.56
C ALA A 32 37.99 -38.19 15.80
N VAL A 33 38.63 -37.06 15.98
CA VAL A 33 39.89 -36.92 16.75
C VAL A 33 39.89 -35.60 17.47
N ALA A 34 40.16 -35.66 18.76
CA ALA A 34 40.31 -34.60 19.71
C ALA A 34 41.77 -34.07 19.77
N PHE A 35 41.96 -33.05 20.61
CA PHE A 35 43.19 -32.36 21.07
C PHE A 35 43.57 -31.11 20.24
N THR A 36 43.90 -29.96 20.80
CA THR A 36 44.45 -29.50 22.10
C THR A 36 44.35 -27.96 22.17
N THR A 37 44.19 -27.45 23.34
CA THR A 37 44.30 -26.06 23.75
C THR A 37 45.64 -25.44 23.39
N THR A 38 45.61 -24.22 22.80
CA THR A 38 46.75 -23.28 22.97
C THR A 38 46.18 -21.86 23.04
N ILE A 39 46.48 -21.22 24.18
CA ILE A 39 46.19 -19.84 24.49
C ILE A 39 47.14 -18.93 23.70
N ALA A 40 46.60 -18.01 22.91
CA ALA A 40 47.34 -16.81 22.51
C ALA A 40 46.46 -15.58 22.73
N ARG A 41 46.81 -14.79 23.75
CA ARG A 41 46.37 -13.42 23.96
C ARG A 41 46.95 -12.54 22.87
N ALA A 42 46.15 -11.72 22.22
CA ALA A 42 46.28 -10.32 21.86
C ALA A 42 45.54 -10.01 20.57
N ALA A 43 44.50 -9.21 20.70
CA ALA A 43 44.19 -8.12 19.77
C ALA A 43 42.81 -7.55 20.11
N GLY A 44 42.76 -6.27 20.28
CA GLY A 44 41.71 -5.50 20.92
C GLY A 44 40.35 -5.43 20.20
N PRO A 45 39.36 -4.88 20.88
CA PRO A 45 37.97 -4.77 20.44
C PRO A 45 37.79 -3.51 19.57
N LEU A 46 38.02 -3.60 18.27
CA LEU A 46 37.88 -2.42 17.37
C LEU A 46 37.42 -2.78 15.96
N ARG A 47 36.45 -3.67 15.81
CA ARG A 47 35.80 -3.89 14.51
C ARG A 47 34.29 -4.22 14.54
N CYS A 48 33.65 -4.21 15.69
CA CYS A 48 32.21 -4.50 15.78
C CYS A 48 31.32 -3.26 15.65
N SER A 49 31.88 -2.05 15.68
CA SER A 49 31.13 -0.79 15.75
C SER A 49 30.78 -0.17 14.42
N LEU A 50 31.33 -0.66 13.29
CA LEU A 50 31.06 -0.09 11.95
C LEU A 50 30.06 -0.94 11.13
N ILE A 51 29.78 -2.18 11.53
CA ILE A 51 28.83 -3.04 10.83
C ILE A 51 27.38 -2.72 11.23
N LEU A 52 27.14 -2.30 12.49
CA LEU A 52 25.80 -1.93 12.96
C LEU A 52 25.17 -0.71 12.24
N PRO A 53 25.91 0.41 11.98
CA PRO A 53 25.30 1.53 11.26
C PRO A 53 24.97 1.21 9.79
N SER A 54 25.75 0.34 9.13
CA SER A 54 25.49 -0.09 7.75
C SER A 54 24.26 -1.00 7.67
N LEU A 55 24.06 -1.92 8.63
CA LEU A 55 22.85 -2.73 8.76
C LEU A 55 21.61 -1.87 9.03
N ALA A 56 21.74 -0.82 9.82
CA ALA A 56 20.64 0.09 10.14
C ALA A 56 20.16 0.86 8.90
N LEU A 57 21.05 1.25 8.00
CA LEU A 57 20.71 1.95 6.77
C LEU A 57 19.97 1.01 5.78
N ALA A 58 20.32 -0.27 5.77
CA ALA A 58 19.75 -1.30 4.91
C ALA A 58 18.24 -1.49 5.08
N PHE A 59 17.77 -1.46 6.31
CA PHE A 59 16.35 -1.63 6.63
C PHE A 59 15.54 -0.33 6.53
N LEU A 60 16.18 0.82 6.34
CA LEU A 60 15.53 2.12 6.17
C LEU A 60 14.54 2.18 5.00
N LEU A 61 14.71 1.31 4.00
CA LEU A 61 13.89 1.27 2.80
C LEU A 61 12.67 0.35 2.92
N LEU A 62 12.54 -0.42 4.01
CA LEU A 62 11.37 -1.28 4.27
C LEU A 62 10.19 -0.54 4.89
N ALA A 63 10.29 0.78 5.07
CA ALA A 63 9.21 1.58 5.63
C ALA A 63 7.97 1.55 4.72
N SER A 64 7.02 0.74 5.11
CA SER A 64 5.61 0.73 4.69
C SER A 64 5.32 0.41 3.22
N PRO A 65 5.10 -0.87 2.86
CA PRO A 65 4.67 -1.24 1.51
C PRO A 65 3.25 -0.77 1.15
N GLY A 66 2.54 -0.08 2.03
CA GLY A 66 1.10 0.19 1.89
C GLY A 66 0.69 1.56 1.37
N GLN A 67 1.60 2.52 1.13
CA GLN A 67 1.18 3.92 0.95
C GLN A 67 1.11 4.42 -0.49
N ALA A 68 1.67 3.74 -1.48
CA ALA A 68 1.83 4.33 -2.79
C ALA A 68 0.55 4.34 -3.65
N GLN A 69 -0.37 3.39 -3.49
CA GLN A 69 -1.52 3.31 -4.40
C GLN A 69 -2.77 2.73 -3.73
N ASP A 70 -3.68 3.63 -3.38
CA ASP A 70 -5.03 3.29 -2.93
C ASP A 70 -5.97 3.32 -4.15
N ILE A 71 -5.84 2.31 -5.02
CA ILE A 71 -6.60 2.18 -6.27
C ILE A 71 -7.99 1.61 -5.97
N GLU A 72 -8.90 2.45 -5.48
CA GLU A 72 -10.28 2.05 -5.17
C GLU A 72 -11.27 2.74 -6.11
N PRO A 73 -11.98 2.02 -7.02
CA PRO A 73 -13.01 2.58 -7.88
C PRO A 73 -14.27 2.97 -7.06
N ARG A 74 -15.07 3.90 -7.59
CA ARG A 74 -16.30 4.43 -7.01
C ARG A 74 -16.10 5.30 -5.76
N ARG A 75 -14.93 5.88 -5.63
CA ARG A 75 -14.59 6.74 -4.49
C ARG A 75 -15.41 8.03 -4.44
N TRP A 76 -15.81 8.57 -5.59
CA TRP A 76 -16.58 9.81 -5.74
C TRP A 76 -18.05 9.58 -6.07
N SER A 77 -18.54 8.35 -5.93
CA SER A 77 -19.94 8.02 -6.23
C SER A 77 -20.90 8.85 -5.39
N HIS A 78 -21.99 9.27 -6.03
CA HIS A 78 -23.12 9.92 -5.34
C HIS A 78 -23.75 8.95 -4.35
N LEU A 79 -23.76 9.32 -3.08
CA LEU A 79 -24.41 8.58 -1.99
C LEU A 79 -25.62 9.36 -1.47
N PRO A 80 -26.71 8.67 -1.03
CA PRO A 80 -27.82 9.34 -0.37
C PRO A 80 -27.33 9.95 0.96
N ILE A 81 -27.72 11.18 1.27
CA ILE A 81 -27.39 11.78 2.56
C ILE A 81 -28.14 11.05 3.69
N GLY A 82 -27.53 11.03 4.88
CA GLY A 82 -28.06 10.33 6.04
C GLY A 82 -27.81 8.83 6.06
N ALA A 83 -27.22 8.24 4.99
CA ALA A 83 -26.92 6.82 4.96
C ALA A 83 -25.65 6.48 5.74
N ASN A 84 -25.65 5.28 6.32
CA ASN A 84 -24.49 4.65 6.95
C ASN A 84 -24.07 3.43 6.15
N PHE A 85 -22.76 3.18 6.08
CA PHE A 85 -22.23 1.98 5.49
C PHE A 85 -21.17 1.41 6.42
N GLY A 86 -21.30 0.12 6.72
CA GLY A 86 -20.28 -0.66 7.42
C GLY A 86 -19.67 -1.65 6.45
N ALA A 87 -18.38 -1.91 6.57
CA ALA A 87 -17.71 -2.94 5.78
C ALA A 87 -16.65 -3.66 6.61
N ALA A 88 -16.48 -4.96 6.30
CA ALA A 88 -15.34 -5.76 6.70
C ALA A 88 -14.62 -6.22 5.43
N ALA A 89 -13.31 -6.08 5.40
CA ALA A 89 -12.50 -6.43 4.25
C ALA A 89 -11.33 -7.32 4.68
N TYR A 90 -10.93 -8.21 3.78
CA TYR A 90 -9.70 -8.97 3.85
C TYR A 90 -8.87 -8.69 2.61
N ALA A 91 -7.58 -8.51 2.80
CA ALA A 91 -6.63 -8.41 1.72
C ALA A 91 -5.42 -9.31 2.00
N TYR A 92 -4.96 -10.01 0.96
CA TYR A 92 -3.70 -10.73 0.96
C TYR A 92 -2.79 -10.08 -0.07
N THR A 93 -1.65 -9.60 0.40
CA THR A 93 -0.62 -8.96 -0.43
C THR A 93 0.66 -9.77 -0.32
N THR A 94 1.25 -10.09 -1.47
CA THR A 94 2.56 -10.72 -1.54
C THR A 94 3.42 -9.96 -2.54
N GLY A 95 4.74 -9.97 -2.35
CA GLY A 95 5.60 -9.25 -3.28
C GLY A 95 7.08 -9.30 -2.97
N ASP A 96 7.83 -8.74 -3.91
CA ASP A 96 9.28 -8.59 -3.86
C ASP A 96 9.63 -7.14 -3.49
N ILE A 97 10.67 -6.96 -2.68
CA ILE A 97 11.20 -5.66 -2.28
C ILE A 97 12.56 -5.47 -2.92
N TYR A 98 12.71 -4.37 -3.67
CA TYR A 98 13.97 -3.99 -4.29
C TYR A 98 14.66 -2.93 -3.44
N LEU A 99 15.83 -3.28 -2.96
CA LEU A 99 16.65 -2.46 -2.07
C LEU A 99 17.93 -2.02 -2.78
N GLU A 100 18.59 -1.00 -2.25
CA GLU A 100 19.88 -0.56 -2.76
C GLU A 100 20.92 -1.69 -2.63
N PRO A 101 21.75 -1.96 -3.67
CA PRO A 101 22.73 -3.05 -3.67
C PRO A 101 23.76 -2.96 -2.54
N GLU A 102 24.05 -1.74 -2.09
CA GLU A 102 24.98 -1.45 -0.97
C GLU A 102 24.54 -2.09 0.35
N LEU A 103 23.26 -2.42 0.46
CA LEU A 103 22.63 -2.99 1.66
C LEU A 103 22.85 -4.48 1.79
N ARG A 104 23.32 -5.15 0.73
CA ARG A 104 23.59 -6.60 0.69
C ARG A 104 22.39 -7.44 1.17
N ILE A 105 21.18 -6.93 0.96
CA ILE A 105 19.95 -7.69 1.15
C ILE A 105 19.50 -8.19 -0.21
N GLU A 106 19.38 -9.50 -0.34
CA GLU A 106 18.96 -10.17 -1.56
C GLU A 106 17.65 -10.91 -1.34
N ASN A 107 16.86 -11.05 -2.40
CA ASN A 107 15.61 -11.81 -2.40
C ASN A 107 14.66 -11.39 -1.26
N ALA A 108 14.56 -10.07 -0.99
CA ALA A 108 13.66 -9.56 0.02
C ALA A 108 12.21 -9.70 -0.47
N GLN A 109 11.39 -10.42 0.29
CA GLN A 109 10.00 -10.73 -0.01
C GLN A 109 9.12 -10.44 1.20
N PHE A 110 7.84 -10.24 0.96
CA PHE A 110 6.86 -10.12 2.03
C PHE A 110 5.51 -10.74 1.67
N ASP A 111 4.84 -11.20 2.73
CA ASP A 111 3.44 -11.61 2.73
C ASP A 111 2.70 -10.83 3.81
N LEU A 112 1.60 -10.19 3.44
CA LEU A 112 0.83 -9.35 4.36
C LEU A 112 -0.65 -9.69 4.25
N GLN A 113 -1.23 -10.16 5.33
CA GLN A 113 -2.67 -10.31 5.48
C GLN A 113 -3.22 -9.08 6.21
N THR A 114 -4.24 -8.46 5.66
CA THR A 114 -4.89 -7.30 6.26
C THR A 114 -6.37 -7.58 6.45
N ILE A 115 -6.86 -7.44 7.66
CA ILE A 115 -8.28 -7.42 8.00
C ILE A 115 -8.61 -5.97 8.34
N ALA A 116 -9.59 -5.37 7.67
CA ALA A 116 -9.98 -3.99 7.92
C ALA A 116 -11.47 -3.87 8.17
N VAL A 117 -11.84 -3.04 9.15
CA VAL A 117 -13.21 -2.57 9.33
C VAL A 117 -13.30 -1.13 8.84
N LYS A 118 -14.42 -0.82 8.15
CA LYS A 118 -14.66 0.52 7.60
C LYS A 118 -16.07 0.97 7.94
N TYR A 119 -16.19 2.24 8.33
CA TYR A 119 -17.46 2.90 8.52
C TYR A 119 -17.52 4.16 7.66
N ILE A 120 -18.64 4.39 6.98
CA ILE A 120 -18.88 5.57 6.15
C ILE A 120 -20.21 6.20 6.57
N ARG A 121 -20.20 7.50 6.78
CA ARG A 121 -21.39 8.33 7.01
C ARG A 121 -21.48 9.40 5.95
N SER A 122 -22.60 9.44 5.21
CA SER A 122 -22.91 10.53 4.29
C SER A 122 -23.82 11.56 4.95
N PHE A 123 -23.62 12.82 4.62
CA PHE A 123 -24.38 13.94 5.17
C PHE A 123 -24.37 15.14 4.23
N GLU A 124 -25.18 16.13 4.54
CA GLU A 124 -25.14 17.43 3.85
C GLU A 124 -24.22 18.39 4.59
N LEU A 125 -23.40 19.11 3.83
CA LEU A 125 -22.55 20.19 4.34
C LEU A 125 -22.52 21.34 3.32
N PHE A 126 -22.92 22.55 3.75
CA PHE A 126 -22.99 23.75 2.89
C PHE A 126 -23.78 23.54 1.58
N GLY A 127 -24.89 22.80 1.62
CA GLY A 127 -25.70 22.50 0.45
C GLY A 127 -25.04 21.51 -0.52
N LYS A 128 -24.03 20.76 -0.08
CA LYS A 128 -23.32 19.76 -0.86
C LYS A 128 -23.39 18.40 -0.19
N SER A 129 -23.33 17.35 -1.00
CA SER A 129 -23.20 16.00 -0.48
C SER A 129 -21.75 15.76 0.01
N ALA A 130 -21.62 15.35 1.26
CA ALA A 130 -20.35 15.10 1.92
C ALA A 130 -20.37 13.74 2.61
N ARG A 131 -19.18 13.21 2.93
CA ARG A 131 -19.03 11.97 3.69
C ARG A 131 -17.76 11.97 4.53
N VAL A 132 -17.82 11.19 5.59
CA VAL A 132 -16.67 10.81 6.40
C VAL A 132 -16.53 9.29 6.30
N ASP A 133 -15.31 8.83 6.06
CA ASP A 133 -14.93 7.41 6.05
C ASP A 133 -13.90 7.18 7.17
N LEU A 134 -14.14 6.19 8.03
CA LEU A 134 -13.19 5.73 9.05
C LEU A 134 -12.77 4.31 8.70
N SER A 135 -11.47 4.01 8.74
CA SER A 135 -10.92 2.68 8.47
C SER A 135 -9.85 2.31 9.48
N GLN A 136 -9.97 1.09 10.05
CA GLN A 136 -9.02 0.52 10.98
C GLN A 136 -8.56 -0.84 10.46
N PRO A 137 -7.31 -0.96 10.01
CA PRO A 137 -6.72 -2.24 9.62
C PRO A 137 -6.01 -2.93 10.79
N TYR A 138 -6.05 -4.26 10.78
CA TYR A 138 -5.19 -5.15 11.54
C TYR A 138 -4.40 -6.00 10.56
N GLN A 139 -3.12 -6.16 10.78
CA GLN A 139 -2.20 -6.78 9.83
C GLN A 139 -1.40 -7.91 10.47
N LEU A 140 -1.15 -8.95 9.67
CA LEU A 140 -0.21 -10.02 9.98
C LEU A 140 0.76 -10.08 8.80
N GLY A 141 2.03 -9.75 9.07
CA GLY A 141 3.05 -9.62 8.05
C GLY A 141 4.26 -10.52 8.32
N HIS A 142 4.77 -11.10 7.24
CA HIS A 142 5.98 -11.90 7.22
C HIS A 142 6.91 -11.31 6.18
N TRP A 143 8.14 -11.04 6.58
CA TRP A 143 9.22 -10.59 5.70
C TRP A 143 10.36 -11.58 5.74
N SER A 144 10.93 -11.87 4.59
CA SER A 144 12.08 -12.76 4.47
C SER A 144 13.07 -12.24 3.43
N GLY A 145 14.33 -12.61 3.58
CA GLY A 145 15.39 -12.24 2.65
C GLY A 145 16.72 -12.83 3.08
N THR A 146 17.76 -12.49 2.37
CA THR A 146 19.13 -12.90 2.68
C THR A 146 19.98 -11.66 2.97
N LEU A 147 20.53 -11.57 4.18
CA LEU A 147 21.38 -10.46 4.64
C LEU A 147 22.82 -10.95 4.72
N ASP A 148 23.75 -10.40 3.94
CA ASP A 148 25.14 -10.84 3.86
C ASP A 148 25.27 -12.38 3.64
N GLY A 149 24.40 -12.96 2.82
CA GLY A 149 24.38 -14.40 2.56
C GLY A 149 23.69 -15.24 3.64
N VAL A 150 23.16 -14.63 4.72
CA VAL A 150 22.47 -15.33 5.82
C VAL A 150 20.95 -15.10 5.72
N PRO A 151 20.12 -16.16 5.69
CA PRO A 151 18.67 -16.02 5.70
C PRO A 151 18.18 -15.29 6.94
N ALA A 152 17.31 -14.29 6.75
CA ALA A 152 16.68 -13.49 7.80
C ALA A 152 15.16 -13.49 7.62
N LYS A 153 14.41 -13.47 8.74
CA LYS A 153 12.95 -13.40 8.76
C LYS A 153 12.49 -12.43 9.85
N VAL A 154 11.39 -11.73 9.57
CA VAL A 154 10.72 -10.85 10.52
C VAL A 154 9.22 -11.10 10.43
N GLU A 155 8.56 -11.19 11.58
CA GLU A 155 7.12 -11.32 11.69
C GLU A 155 6.58 -10.16 12.53
N ARG A 156 5.43 -9.61 12.14
CA ARG A 156 4.70 -8.56 12.87
C ARG A 156 3.22 -8.82 12.76
N ASP A 157 2.52 -8.63 13.87
CA ASP A 157 1.07 -8.64 13.90
C ASP A 157 0.56 -7.52 14.80
N GLY A 158 -0.52 -6.87 14.42
CA GLY A 158 -1.09 -5.77 15.17
C GLY A 158 -1.95 -4.82 14.35
N PHE A 159 -2.41 -3.76 15.00
CA PHE A 159 -3.11 -2.68 14.33
C PHE A 159 -2.14 -1.84 13.48
N ALA A 160 -2.54 -1.53 12.25
CA ALA A 160 -1.90 -0.49 11.45
C ALA A 160 -2.57 0.86 11.70
N ASP A 161 -2.06 1.92 11.09
CA ASP A 161 -2.53 3.27 11.30
C ASP A 161 -4.00 3.45 10.89
N THR A 162 -4.78 4.12 11.73
CA THR A 162 -6.16 4.50 11.46
C THR A 162 -6.22 5.54 10.35
N SER A 163 -7.12 5.34 9.39
CA SER A 163 -7.36 6.32 8.32
C SER A 163 -8.73 6.96 8.47
N VAL A 164 -8.76 8.30 8.41
CA VAL A 164 -9.97 9.11 8.37
C VAL A 164 -9.99 9.88 7.06
N ARG A 165 -11.04 9.72 6.25
CA ARG A 165 -11.22 10.47 5.02
C ARG A 165 -12.47 11.32 5.12
N PHE A 166 -12.33 12.62 4.90
CA PHE A 166 -13.42 13.54 4.62
C PHE A 166 -13.47 13.79 3.11
N ALA A 167 -14.67 13.78 2.50
CA ALA A 167 -14.85 14.14 1.11
C ALA A 167 -16.17 14.88 0.88
N MET A 168 -16.16 15.80 -0.08
CA MET A 168 -17.32 16.61 -0.46
C MET A 168 -17.41 16.68 -1.99
N ASN A 169 -18.60 16.48 -2.54
CA ASN A 169 -18.88 16.71 -3.94
C ASN A 169 -19.13 18.19 -4.19
N LEU A 170 -18.20 18.86 -4.86
CA LEU A 170 -18.24 20.30 -5.12
C LEU A 170 -19.22 20.65 -6.27
N PHE A 171 -19.31 19.74 -7.26
CA PHE A 171 -20.17 19.87 -8.43
C PHE A 171 -20.83 18.52 -8.71
N GLY A 172 -22.07 18.53 -9.20
CA GLY A 172 -22.89 17.33 -9.36
C GLY A 172 -23.29 16.72 -8.02
N ALA A 173 -23.92 15.55 -8.03
CA ALA A 173 -24.29 14.77 -6.85
C ALA A 173 -24.98 15.63 -5.77
N PRO A 174 -26.17 16.19 -6.01
CA PRO A 174 -26.88 17.03 -5.03
C PRO A 174 -27.17 16.25 -3.73
N PRO A 175 -27.29 16.95 -2.57
CA PRO A 175 -27.51 16.31 -1.27
C PRO A 175 -28.98 15.81 -1.14
N LEU A 176 -29.25 14.64 -1.66
CA LEU A 176 -30.60 14.03 -1.72
C LEU A 176 -30.68 12.78 -0.84
N ALA A 177 -31.86 12.50 -0.32
CA ALA A 177 -32.16 11.33 0.49
C ALA A 177 -33.37 10.53 -0.03
N GLY A 178 -33.48 9.29 0.40
CA GLY A 178 -34.67 8.46 0.22
C GLY A 178 -35.24 8.44 -1.20
N LYS A 179 -36.51 8.80 -1.37
CA LYS A 179 -37.20 8.74 -2.67
C LYS A 179 -36.66 9.78 -3.67
N GLU A 180 -36.25 10.96 -3.22
CA GLU A 180 -35.68 11.99 -4.09
C GLU A 180 -34.34 11.54 -4.68
N PHE A 181 -33.47 10.94 -3.87
CA PHE A 181 -32.22 10.33 -4.34
C PHE A 181 -32.50 9.24 -5.38
N ALA A 182 -33.44 8.34 -5.10
CA ALA A 182 -33.81 7.27 -6.02
C ALA A 182 -34.35 7.81 -7.35
N ALA A 183 -35.23 8.82 -7.33
CA ALA A 183 -35.77 9.47 -8.52
C ALA A 183 -34.69 10.20 -9.33
N TYR A 184 -33.76 10.88 -8.66
CA TYR A 184 -32.61 11.53 -9.31
C TYR A 184 -31.74 10.49 -10.02
N ARG A 185 -31.34 9.41 -9.32
CA ARG A 185 -30.48 8.36 -9.88
C ARG A 185 -31.13 7.60 -11.06
N ALA A 186 -32.44 7.47 -11.06
CA ALA A 186 -33.17 6.83 -12.14
C ALA A 186 -33.15 7.63 -13.46
N LYS A 187 -32.90 8.95 -13.39
CA LYS A 187 -32.88 9.87 -14.53
C LYS A 187 -31.46 10.32 -14.92
N ALA A 188 -30.45 10.07 -14.05
CA ALA A 188 -29.09 10.56 -14.23
C ALA A 188 -28.27 9.59 -15.11
N ASP A 189 -28.63 9.49 -16.39
CA ASP A 189 -27.87 8.67 -17.37
C ASP A 189 -26.52 9.33 -17.73
N HIS A 190 -26.48 10.67 -17.68
CA HIS A 190 -25.28 11.47 -17.90
C HIS A 190 -25.11 12.43 -16.72
N GLU A 191 -24.05 12.27 -15.99
CA GLU A 191 -23.75 13.08 -14.81
C GLU A 191 -22.25 13.27 -14.66
N THR A 192 -21.81 14.50 -14.41
CA THR A 192 -20.44 14.79 -14.02
C THR A 192 -20.43 15.17 -12.53
N ILE A 193 -19.57 14.52 -11.77
CA ILE A 193 -19.34 14.83 -10.34
C ILE A 193 -17.88 15.27 -10.21
N VAL A 194 -17.65 16.38 -9.52
CA VAL A 194 -16.30 16.82 -9.13
C VAL A 194 -16.28 16.94 -7.62
N GLY A 195 -15.30 16.34 -6.97
CA GLY A 195 -15.18 16.33 -5.53
C GLY A 195 -13.77 16.64 -5.05
N ALA A 196 -13.69 17.11 -3.82
CA ALA A 196 -12.45 17.26 -3.07
C ALA A 196 -12.50 16.41 -1.80
N GLY A 197 -11.34 15.91 -1.37
CA GLY A 197 -11.21 15.10 -0.17
C GLY A 197 -9.89 15.34 0.54
N LEU A 198 -9.88 14.97 1.80
CA LEU A 198 -8.71 14.99 2.66
C LEU A 198 -8.66 13.66 3.42
N VAL A 199 -7.57 12.93 3.29
CA VAL A 199 -7.31 11.74 4.10
C VAL A 199 -6.25 12.07 5.14
N LEU A 200 -6.53 11.70 6.38
CA LEU A 200 -5.59 11.73 7.50
C LEU A 200 -5.27 10.30 7.88
N GLN A 201 -4.00 9.94 7.87
CA GLN A 201 -3.51 8.69 8.45
C GLN A 201 -2.87 9.01 9.78
N LEU A 202 -3.49 8.52 10.86
CA LEU A 202 -3.12 8.83 12.23
C LEU A 202 -2.08 7.81 12.73
N PRO A 203 -1.07 8.22 13.50
CA PRO A 203 -0.03 7.33 14.03
C PRO A 203 -0.54 6.48 15.20
N THR A 204 -1.54 5.65 14.94
CA THR A 204 -2.21 4.81 15.96
C THR A 204 -1.86 3.32 15.82
N GLY A 205 -1.08 2.97 14.82
CA GLY A 205 -0.64 1.62 14.56
C GLY A 205 0.46 1.17 15.52
N GLN A 206 0.69 -0.13 15.55
CA GLN A 206 1.74 -0.73 16.38
C GLN A 206 3.11 -0.27 15.85
N TYR A 207 3.88 0.33 16.73
CA TYR A 207 5.20 0.86 16.44
C TYR A 207 6.19 0.52 17.54
N PHE A 208 7.38 0.11 17.15
CA PHE A 208 8.54 -0.17 18.01
C PHE A 208 9.72 0.65 17.48
N ASP A 209 10.22 1.54 18.30
CA ASP A 209 11.31 2.46 17.96
C ASP A 209 12.67 1.77 17.74
N ASP A 210 12.85 0.58 18.33
CA ASP A 210 14.02 -0.28 18.15
C ASP A 210 13.90 -1.24 16.94
N LYS A 211 12.78 -1.23 16.21
CA LYS A 211 12.52 -2.08 15.04
C LYS A 211 12.40 -1.25 13.78
N LEU A 212 12.89 -1.83 12.68
CA LEU A 212 12.83 -1.21 11.36
C LEU A 212 11.52 -1.49 10.63
N ILE A 213 10.98 -2.69 10.79
CA ILE A 213 9.72 -3.09 10.20
C ILE A 213 8.63 -2.91 11.23
N ASN A 214 7.71 -1.99 10.97
CA ASN A 214 6.58 -1.65 11.81
C ASN A 214 5.28 -1.66 10.99
N LEU A 215 4.14 -1.84 11.66
CA LEU A 215 2.80 -1.79 11.05
C LEU A 215 2.22 -0.36 11.10
N GLY A 216 2.61 0.44 12.08
CA GLY A 216 2.37 1.87 12.17
C GLY A 216 3.57 2.68 11.70
N ASN A 217 3.34 3.92 11.27
CA ASN A 217 4.38 4.81 10.72
C ASN A 217 4.94 5.79 11.76
N ASN A 218 4.32 5.88 12.94
CA ASN A 218 4.66 6.84 14.00
C ASN A 218 4.75 8.30 13.52
N ARG A 219 3.95 8.65 12.50
CA ARG A 219 3.85 10.00 11.95
C ARG A 219 2.48 10.23 11.32
N LEU A 220 2.05 11.48 11.27
CA LEU A 220 0.84 11.86 10.57
C LEU A 220 1.12 11.92 9.06
N ALA A 221 0.24 11.32 8.25
CA ALA A 221 0.22 11.57 6.82
C ALA A 221 -1.08 12.27 6.42
N ILE A 222 -0.96 13.32 5.59
CA ILE A 222 -2.05 14.15 5.12
C ILE A 222 -2.12 14.00 3.60
N ARG A 223 -3.29 13.62 3.08
CA ARG A 223 -3.47 13.36 1.65
C ARG A 223 -4.67 14.12 1.09
N PRO A 224 -4.50 15.36 0.59
CA PRO A 224 -5.49 16.03 -0.23
C PRO A 224 -5.73 15.27 -1.53
N GLN A 225 -6.99 15.27 -1.98
CA GLN A 225 -7.47 14.60 -3.18
C GLN A 225 -8.42 15.51 -3.96
N LEU A 226 -8.30 15.48 -5.28
CA LEU A 226 -9.30 16.02 -6.20
C LEU A 226 -9.75 14.90 -7.14
N GLY A 227 -11.05 14.74 -7.32
CA GLY A 227 -11.58 13.68 -8.16
C GLY A 227 -12.71 14.15 -9.04
N ALA A 228 -12.85 13.50 -10.18
CA ALA A 228 -13.94 13.69 -11.10
C ALA A 228 -14.49 12.35 -11.57
N VAL A 229 -15.81 12.26 -11.70
CA VAL A 229 -16.52 11.12 -12.27
C VAL A 229 -17.42 11.63 -13.40
N HIS A 230 -17.40 10.97 -14.54
CA HIS A 230 -18.37 11.14 -15.57
C HIS A 230 -19.12 9.84 -15.84
N ASN A 231 -20.43 9.85 -15.58
CA ASN A 231 -21.34 8.76 -15.87
C ASN A 231 -21.91 8.96 -17.29
N PHE A 232 -21.91 7.92 -18.10
CA PHE A 232 -22.49 7.91 -19.46
C PHE A 232 -23.16 6.55 -19.72
N GLY A 233 -24.44 6.50 -19.41
CA GLY A 233 -25.25 5.29 -19.45
C GLY A 233 -24.76 4.25 -18.44
N LYS A 234 -24.31 3.09 -18.93
CA LYS A 234 -23.79 2.01 -18.08
C LYS A 234 -22.32 2.17 -17.72
N TRP A 235 -21.61 3.11 -18.32
CA TRP A 235 -20.20 3.36 -18.08
C TRP A 235 -19.99 4.52 -17.11
N SER A 236 -18.91 4.47 -16.37
CA SER A 236 -18.40 5.59 -15.58
C SER A 236 -16.89 5.66 -15.73
N GLY A 237 -16.37 6.84 -16.10
CA GLY A 237 -14.95 7.17 -16.01
C GLY A 237 -14.69 7.95 -14.74
N GLU A 238 -13.70 7.55 -13.97
CA GLU A 238 -13.30 8.23 -12.72
C GLU A 238 -11.81 8.57 -12.79
N LEU A 239 -11.43 9.78 -12.38
CA LEU A 239 -10.06 10.25 -12.28
C LEU A 239 -9.87 10.87 -10.90
N THR A 240 -8.77 10.55 -10.23
CA THR A 240 -8.38 11.14 -8.95
C THR A 240 -6.92 11.58 -9.02
N THR A 241 -6.63 12.80 -8.58
CA THR A 241 -5.28 13.29 -8.32
C THR A 241 -5.10 13.49 -6.82
N GLN A 242 -3.90 13.21 -6.30
CA GLN A 242 -3.63 13.24 -4.88
C GLN A 242 -2.15 13.49 -4.59
N ALA A 243 -1.87 13.98 -3.40
CA ALA A 243 -0.51 14.13 -2.90
C ALA A 243 -0.46 13.75 -1.43
N TRP A 244 0.58 13.04 -1.01
CA TRP A 244 0.84 12.72 0.39
C TRP A 244 1.88 13.67 0.94
N PHE A 245 1.61 14.20 2.13
CA PHE A 245 2.52 14.98 2.94
C PHE A 245 2.69 14.26 4.27
N PHE A 246 3.89 14.23 4.78
CA PHE A 246 4.24 13.49 5.99
C PHE A 246 4.80 14.46 7.03
N THR A 247 4.48 14.25 8.31
CA THR A 247 5.28 14.82 9.40
C THR A 247 6.51 13.96 9.61
N ASP A 248 7.50 14.47 10.28
CA ASP A 248 8.68 13.71 10.62
C ASP A 248 8.36 12.64 11.67
N ASN A 249 9.17 11.59 11.68
CA ASN A 249 9.20 10.61 12.76
C ASN A 249 10.50 10.77 13.53
N ASP A 250 10.44 11.40 14.70
CA ASP A 250 11.61 11.72 15.53
C ASP A 250 12.12 10.51 16.34
N ASP A 251 11.35 9.45 16.43
CA ASP A 251 11.71 8.19 17.11
C ASP A 251 11.93 7.03 16.12
N PHE A 252 12.43 7.34 14.93
CA PHE A 252 12.68 6.31 13.93
C PHE A 252 13.93 5.50 14.31
N PHE A 253 13.81 4.20 14.29
CA PHE A 253 14.84 3.18 14.51
C PHE A 253 16.03 3.64 15.37
N ASN A 254 15.96 3.35 16.68
CA ASN A 254 16.95 3.75 17.68
C ASN A 254 17.14 5.27 17.83
N GLY A 255 16.03 6.02 17.82
CA GLY A 255 16.02 7.47 18.09
C GLY A 255 16.54 8.33 16.94
N LYS A 256 16.49 7.84 15.70
CA LYS A 256 16.77 8.63 14.52
C LYS A 256 15.55 9.44 14.10
N ARG A 257 15.78 10.49 13.30
CA ARG A 257 14.73 11.27 12.67
C ARG A 257 14.58 10.86 11.21
N LEU A 258 13.36 10.50 10.82
CA LEU A 258 12.97 10.21 9.44
C LEU A 258 12.11 11.34 8.89
N GLU A 259 12.56 11.96 7.83
CA GLU A 259 11.85 12.92 7.01
C GLU A 259 11.49 12.29 5.67
N GLN A 260 10.38 12.70 5.03
CA GLN A 260 10.02 12.23 3.70
C GLN A 260 9.41 13.36 2.88
N GLU A 261 9.91 13.51 1.65
CA GLU A 261 9.34 14.42 0.67
C GLU A 261 7.94 13.99 0.24
N PRO A 262 7.12 14.92 -0.30
CA PRO A 262 5.79 14.58 -0.78
C PRO A 262 5.79 13.53 -1.91
N VAL A 263 4.75 12.68 -1.91
CA VAL A 263 4.46 11.72 -2.99
C VAL A 263 3.25 12.20 -3.76
N GLY A 264 3.39 12.39 -5.08
CA GLY A 264 2.28 12.69 -5.97
C GLY A 264 1.67 11.43 -6.57
N GLY A 265 0.36 11.42 -6.83
CA GLY A 265 -0.30 10.28 -7.46
C GLY A 265 -1.52 10.65 -8.30
N VAL A 266 -1.82 9.79 -9.27
CA VAL A 266 -3.00 9.86 -10.11
C VAL A 266 -3.57 8.45 -10.30
N ASP A 267 -4.90 8.32 -10.18
CA ASP A 267 -5.63 7.08 -10.40
C ASP A 267 -6.76 7.31 -11.39
N ALA A 268 -6.95 6.37 -12.31
CA ALA A 268 -8.03 6.37 -13.29
C ALA A 268 -8.78 5.04 -13.26
N HIS A 269 -10.11 5.09 -13.36
CA HIS A 269 -10.95 3.90 -13.37
C HIS A 269 -11.97 3.97 -14.51
N LEU A 270 -12.17 2.85 -15.19
CA LEU A 270 -13.27 2.65 -16.12
C LEU A 270 -14.19 1.57 -15.56
N ILE A 271 -15.45 1.91 -15.33
CA ILE A 271 -16.40 1.08 -14.62
C ILE A 271 -17.59 0.79 -15.53
N TYR A 272 -17.96 -0.47 -15.68
CA TYR A 272 -19.19 -0.88 -16.35
C TYR A 272 -20.18 -1.41 -15.33
N THR A 273 -21.40 -0.83 -15.30
CA THR A 273 -22.49 -1.23 -14.41
C THR A 273 -23.52 -2.05 -15.19
N PHE A 274 -23.56 -3.36 -14.95
CA PHE A 274 -24.53 -4.27 -15.57
C PHE A 274 -25.95 -3.98 -15.09
N ARG A 275 -26.10 -3.81 -13.77
CA ARG A 275 -27.33 -3.41 -13.05
C ARG A 275 -26.94 -2.77 -11.71
N PRO A 276 -27.84 -2.07 -11.02
CA PRO A 276 -27.54 -1.48 -9.72
C PRO A 276 -26.85 -2.46 -8.77
N GLY A 277 -25.65 -2.09 -8.28
CA GLY A 277 -24.81 -2.90 -7.39
C GLY A 277 -23.91 -3.95 -8.08
N LEU A 278 -24.22 -4.38 -9.32
CA LEU A 278 -23.36 -5.29 -10.10
C LEU A 278 -22.53 -4.50 -11.11
N TRP A 279 -21.24 -4.45 -10.90
CA TRP A 279 -20.32 -3.68 -11.74
C TRP A 279 -18.95 -4.34 -11.83
N LEU A 280 -18.25 -4.07 -12.92
CA LEU A 280 -16.85 -4.43 -13.15
C LEU A 280 -16.05 -3.14 -13.38
N ALA A 281 -14.86 -3.06 -12.82
CA ALA A 281 -13.95 -1.93 -12.98
C ALA A 281 -12.55 -2.38 -13.38
N GLY A 282 -11.96 -1.69 -14.37
CA GLY A 282 -10.54 -1.68 -14.64
C GLY A 282 -9.93 -0.40 -14.07
N SER A 283 -8.77 -0.50 -13.47
CA SER A 283 -8.11 0.61 -12.78
C SER A 283 -6.65 0.69 -13.20
N PHE A 284 -6.13 1.92 -13.26
CA PHE A 284 -4.74 2.22 -13.48
C PHE A 284 -4.32 3.39 -12.57
N GLY A 285 -3.10 3.36 -12.05
CA GLY A 285 -2.57 4.41 -11.21
C GLY A 285 -1.06 4.60 -11.38
N TYR A 286 -0.60 5.78 -11.05
CA TYR A 286 0.82 6.11 -10.96
C TYR A 286 1.06 6.94 -9.70
N ALA A 287 2.16 6.65 -9.00
CA ALA A 287 2.63 7.45 -7.88
C ALA A 287 4.15 7.62 -7.94
N GLY A 288 4.63 8.83 -7.60
CA GLY A 288 6.06 9.14 -7.63
C GLY A 288 6.45 10.25 -6.67
N GLY A 289 7.74 10.31 -6.31
CA GLY A 289 8.31 11.20 -5.32
C GLY A 289 8.70 10.49 -4.01
N GLY A 290 8.71 11.20 -2.89
CA GLY A 290 8.83 10.61 -1.56
C GLY A 290 10.24 10.17 -1.17
N VAL A 291 11.27 10.88 -1.63
CA VAL A 291 12.64 10.69 -1.17
C VAL A 291 12.68 10.82 0.35
N THR A 292 13.40 9.94 1.02
CA THR A 292 13.54 9.98 2.47
C THR A 292 14.91 10.50 2.90
N THR A 293 14.92 11.18 4.05
CA THR A 293 16.13 11.66 4.71
C THR A 293 16.16 11.13 6.14
N VAL A 294 17.28 10.55 6.56
CA VAL A 294 17.45 10.04 7.92
C VAL A 294 18.63 10.72 8.58
N ASN A 295 18.38 11.44 9.69
CA ASN A 295 19.39 12.25 10.39
C ASN A 295 20.16 13.18 9.44
N GLY A 296 19.47 13.78 8.45
CA GLY A 296 20.07 14.69 7.47
C GLY A 296 20.81 13.99 6.31
N VAL A 297 20.78 12.67 6.23
CA VAL A 297 21.34 11.90 5.10
C VAL A 297 20.20 11.50 4.17
N GLU A 298 20.21 12.02 2.95
CA GLU A 298 19.23 11.72 1.89
C GLU A 298 19.50 10.34 1.29
N SER A 299 18.43 9.59 1.02
CA SER A 299 18.46 8.25 0.41
C SER A 299 18.16 8.33 -1.10
N ASP A 300 18.73 7.43 -1.91
CA ASP A 300 18.41 7.30 -3.35
C ASP A 300 17.18 6.39 -3.54
N ASN A 301 16.05 6.74 -2.91
CA ASN A 301 14.85 5.93 -2.88
C ASN A 301 13.60 6.64 -3.42
N CYS A 302 13.78 7.53 -4.39
CA CYS A 302 12.66 8.17 -5.08
C CYS A 302 11.70 7.12 -5.66
N GLN A 303 10.44 7.18 -5.26
CA GLN A 303 9.42 6.24 -5.70
C GLN A 303 8.96 6.55 -7.12
N SER A 304 8.72 5.51 -7.91
CA SER A 304 8.07 5.55 -9.22
C SER A 304 7.32 4.24 -9.40
N ASN A 305 6.03 4.24 -9.10
CA ASN A 305 5.22 3.02 -9.03
C ASN A 305 4.04 3.10 -10.00
N LEU A 306 3.85 2.04 -10.80
CA LEU A 306 2.66 1.81 -11.60
C LEU A 306 1.74 0.84 -10.87
N GLY A 307 0.45 1.15 -10.88
CA GLY A 307 -0.59 0.29 -10.36
C GLY A 307 -1.63 -0.05 -11.41
N PHE A 308 -2.15 -1.25 -11.38
CA PHE A 308 -3.28 -1.68 -12.19
C PHE A 308 -4.18 -2.60 -11.37
N GLY A 309 -5.46 -2.61 -11.68
CA GLY A 309 -6.39 -3.41 -10.89
C GLY A 309 -7.67 -3.77 -11.64
N LEU A 310 -8.30 -4.82 -11.14
CA LEU A 310 -9.64 -5.26 -11.51
C LEU A 310 -10.50 -5.34 -10.26
N GLY A 311 -11.74 -4.86 -10.35
CA GLY A 311 -12.68 -4.89 -9.24
C GLY A 311 -14.06 -5.32 -9.70
N LEU A 312 -14.70 -6.19 -8.94
CA LEU A 312 -16.06 -6.67 -9.18
C LEU A 312 -16.91 -6.41 -7.94
N GLY A 313 -18.01 -5.67 -8.11
CA GLY A 313 -19.03 -5.50 -7.07
C GLY A 313 -20.25 -6.34 -7.37
N ILE A 314 -20.73 -7.06 -6.34
CA ILE A 314 -21.83 -8.02 -6.43
C ILE A 314 -22.88 -7.65 -5.37
N PRO A 315 -24.11 -7.27 -5.74
CA PRO A 315 -25.17 -7.04 -4.77
C PRO A 315 -25.77 -8.38 -4.32
N ILE A 316 -25.84 -8.61 -3.02
CA ILE A 316 -26.59 -9.72 -2.44
C ILE A 316 -28.06 -9.32 -2.32
N ASN A 317 -28.30 -8.10 -1.82
CA ASN A 317 -29.63 -7.48 -1.77
C ASN A 317 -29.47 -5.94 -1.84
N ARG A 318 -30.53 -5.18 -1.49
CA ARG A 318 -30.51 -3.71 -1.54
C ARG A 318 -29.56 -3.06 -0.51
N ALA A 319 -29.31 -3.74 0.59
CA ALA A 319 -28.50 -3.24 1.70
C ALA A 319 -27.11 -3.90 1.77
N ILE A 320 -26.94 -5.10 1.20
CA ILE A 320 -25.75 -5.93 1.37
C ILE A 320 -25.08 -6.15 0.02
N GLY A 321 -23.77 -5.94 0.00
CA GLY A 321 -22.93 -6.18 -1.17
C GLY A 321 -21.59 -6.83 -0.81
N VAL A 322 -21.01 -7.49 -1.81
CA VAL A 322 -19.66 -8.04 -1.78
C VAL A 322 -18.83 -7.37 -2.87
N LYS A 323 -17.58 -7.08 -2.57
CA LYS A 323 -16.59 -6.60 -3.53
C LYS A 323 -15.39 -7.55 -3.50
N ILE A 324 -14.92 -7.97 -4.66
CA ILE A 324 -13.66 -8.69 -4.82
C ILE A 324 -12.78 -7.90 -5.77
N GLY A 325 -11.47 -8.00 -5.60
CA GLY A 325 -10.54 -7.25 -6.42
C GLY A 325 -9.14 -7.84 -6.44
N TYR A 326 -8.42 -7.44 -7.45
CA TYR A 326 -7.01 -7.65 -7.61
C TYR A 326 -6.32 -6.33 -7.93
N ILE A 327 -5.16 -6.09 -7.32
CA ILE A 327 -4.31 -4.91 -7.56
C ILE A 327 -2.88 -5.40 -7.72
N GLY A 328 -2.26 -5.07 -8.84
CA GLY A 328 -0.83 -5.23 -9.06
C GLY A 328 -0.12 -3.90 -8.97
N THR A 329 0.97 -3.83 -8.23
CA THR A 329 1.88 -2.68 -8.15
C THR A 329 3.23 -3.09 -8.70
N ARG A 330 3.84 -2.25 -9.54
CA ARG A 330 5.16 -2.50 -10.13
C ARG A 330 5.99 -1.24 -10.03
N THR A 331 7.15 -1.36 -9.40
CA THR A 331 8.11 -0.26 -9.33
C THR A 331 8.81 -0.05 -10.67
N GLN A 332 9.00 1.21 -11.03
CA GLN A 332 9.79 1.63 -12.19
C GLN A 332 11.15 2.20 -11.77
N ALA A 333 11.40 2.31 -10.47
CA ALA A 333 12.65 2.76 -9.86
C ALA A 333 13.58 1.56 -9.57
N ARG A 334 14.81 1.86 -9.14
CA ARG A 334 15.77 0.82 -8.70
C ARG A 334 15.36 0.19 -7.39
N THR A 335 14.81 1.02 -6.50
CA THR A 335 14.30 0.65 -5.19
C THR A 335 12.78 0.74 -5.20
N GLY A 336 12.13 -0.07 -4.40
CA GLY A 336 10.68 -0.10 -4.32
C GLY A 336 10.13 -1.49 -4.12
N LEU A 337 8.90 -1.73 -4.55
CA LEU A 337 8.27 -3.05 -4.42
C LEU A 337 7.45 -3.40 -5.67
N ASP A 338 7.45 -4.68 -5.98
CA ASP A 338 6.47 -5.31 -6.86
C ASP A 338 5.54 -6.14 -5.99
N ALA A 339 4.24 -5.87 -6.05
CA ALA A 339 3.27 -6.52 -5.17
C ALA A 339 2.00 -6.91 -5.92
N ASP A 340 1.42 -8.02 -5.49
CA ASP A 340 0.13 -8.51 -5.93
C ASP A 340 -0.81 -8.62 -4.73
N THR A 341 -1.97 -7.94 -4.80
CA THR A 341 -2.96 -7.88 -3.72
C THR A 341 -4.29 -8.43 -4.18
N PHE A 342 -4.81 -9.41 -3.46
CA PHE A 342 -6.16 -9.94 -3.62
C PHE A 342 -7.04 -9.42 -2.49
N THR A 343 -8.23 -8.92 -2.81
CA THR A 343 -9.14 -8.33 -1.83
C THR A 343 -10.52 -8.93 -1.89
N ALA A 344 -11.15 -9.07 -0.73
CA ALA A 344 -12.57 -9.39 -0.59
C ALA A 344 -13.16 -8.51 0.50
N ALA A 345 -14.33 -7.91 0.25
CA ALA A 345 -15.02 -7.08 1.22
C ALA A 345 -16.51 -7.37 1.23
N PHE A 346 -17.07 -7.36 2.42
CA PHE A 346 -18.50 -7.42 2.67
C PHE A 346 -18.95 -6.07 3.20
N SER A 347 -20.07 -5.56 2.70
CA SER A 347 -20.60 -4.25 3.10
C SER A 347 -22.09 -4.30 3.37
N VAL A 348 -22.53 -3.48 4.32
CA VAL A 348 -23.94 -3.28 4.68
C VAL A 348 -24.24 -1.77 4.70
N ALA A 349 -25.44 -1.41 4.22
CA ALA A 349 -25.95 -0.03 4.23
C ALA A 349 -27.26 0.04 5.03
N TRP A 350 -27.46 1.09 5.86
CA TRP A 350 -28.70 1.33 6.65
C TRP A 350 -28.97 2.80 6.84
#